data_e97485cefc274ed3a28accaf7c379349
#
_entry.id   e97485cefc274ed3a28accaf7c379349
#
_cell.length_a   1.000
_cell.length_b   1.000
_cell.length_c   1.000
_cell.angle_alpha   90.00
_cell.angle_beta   90.00
_cell.angle_gamma   90.00
#
_symmetry.space_group_name_H-M   'P 1'
#
loop_
_entity.id
_entity.type
_entity.pdbx_description
1 polymer ?
#
loop_
_entity_poly.entity_id
_entity_poly.type
_entity_poly.pdbx_seq_one_letter_code
_entity_poly.pdbx_strand_id
1 'polypeptide(L)'
;MSNYTPVEYLTKIQKLKYKAAIFPILLVIISFGLNLIFEIDQAKYLSVIGLIWYIFIIIRFRITRNYPPESETKNILSPIYGKVIKIEDSSITIKKGIFQSADFRYTGQNIEVKIKSKQVNYFEDQPSLTGRLIGIISSSVICICEIPNDWKIEITIGDKVVAGETILAVK
;
A
#
# COMPACT_ATOMS: atom_id res chain seq x y z
N MET A 1 -15.90 -11.69 -6.66
CA MET A 1 -14.88 -10.72 -6.19
C MET A 1 -15.23 -10.36 -4.77
N SER A 2 -14.27 -10.27 -3.88
CA SER A 2 -14.58 -10.08 -2.46
C SER A 2 -15.06 -8.64 -2.21
N ASN A 3 -16.04 -8.49 -1.31
CA ASN A 3 -16.54 -7.19 -0.85
C ASN A 3 -15.42 -6.31 -0.24
N TYR A 4 -14.28 -6.91 0.09
CA TYR A 4 -13.11 -6.25 0.66
C TYR A 4 -12.27 -5.46 -0.36
N THR A 5 -12.39 -5.72 -1.67
CA THR A 5 -11.66 -5.01 -2.71
C THR A 5 -12.57 -4.74 -3.90
N PRO A 6 -13.32 -3.63 -3.88
CA PRO A 6 -14.24 -3.26 -4.96
C PRO A 6 -13.55 -3.10 -6.31
N VAL A 7 -14.20 -3.54 -7.38
CA VAL A 7 -13.68 -3.44 -8.76
C VAL A 7 -13.40 -2.00 -9.15
N GLU A 8 -14.24 -1.07 -8.71
CA GLU A 8 -14.08 0.36 -8.98
C GLU A 8 -12.72 0.88 -8.47
N TYR A 9 -12.27 0.42 -7.28
CA TYR A 9 -10.99 0.85 -6.72
C TYR A 9 -9.81 0.24 -7.49
N LEU A 10 -9.94 -0.98 -7.98
CA LEU A 10 -8.93 -1.58 -8.86
C LEU A 10 -8.76 -0.74 -10.13
N THR A 11 -9.87 -0.26 -10.71
CA THR A 11 -9.83 0.63 -11.88
C THR A 11 -9.16 1.97 -11.57
N LYS A 12 -9.46 2.58 -10.42
CA LYS A 12 -8.79 3.81 -9.97
C LYS A 12 -7.28 3.60 -9.79
N ILE A 13 -6.88 2.48 -9.21
CA ILE A 13 -5.46 2.13 -9.01
C ILE A 13 -4.76 1.89 -10.35
N GLN A 14 -5.40 1.20 -11.30
CA GLN A 14 -4.87 1.05 -12.64
C GLN A 14 -4.64 2.40 -13.33
N LYS A 15 -5.59 3.33 -13.23
CA LYS A 15 -5.42 4.69 -13.76
C LYS A 15 -4.21 5.41 -13.16
N LEU A 16 -4.03 5.33 -11.84
CA LEU A 16 -2.87 5.91 -11.15
C LEU A 16 -1.55 5.26 -11.60
N LYS A 17 -1.54 3.93 -11.73
CA LYS A 17 -0.40 3.17 -12.23
C LYS A 17 -0.05 3.56 -13.67
N TYR A 18 -1.02 3.62 -14.58
CA TYR A 18 -0.79 4.06 -15.96
C TYR A 18 -0.26 5.48 -16.02
N LYS A 19 -0.85 6.41 -15.26
CA LYS A 19 -0.36 7.80 -15.19
C LYS A 19 1.11 7.86 -14.74
N ALA A 20 1.50 7.07 -13.76
CA ALA A 20 2.90 6.99 -13.31
C ALA A 20 3.81 6.33 -14.34
N ALA A 21 3.30 5.37 -15.14
CA ALA A 21 4.05 4.60 -16.11
C ALA A 21 4.27 5.29 -17.45
N ILE A 22 3.54 6.38 -17.75
CA ILE A 22 3.67 7.10 -19.03
C ILE A 22 5.12 7.50 -19.29
N PHE A 23 5.80 8.10 -18.32
CA PHE A 23 7.15 8.60 -18.50
C PHE A 23 8.20 7.52 -18.80
N PRO A 24 8.31 6.43 -18.02
CA PRO A 24 9.23 5.35 -18.37
C PRO A 24 8.89 4.64 -19.69
N ILE A 25 7.60 4.52 -20.06
CA ILE A 25 7.20 3.95 -21.35
C ILE A 25 7.68 4.86 -22.49
N LEU A 26 7.46 6.18 -22.40
CA LEU A 26 7.96 7.12 -23.39
C LEU A 26 9.48 7.08 -23.49
N LEU A 27 10.20 6.97 -22.38
CA LEU A 27 11.64 6.83 -22.36
C LEU A 27 12.10 5.60 -23.16
N VAL A 28 11.46 4.45 -22.98
CA VAL A 28 11.76 3.21 -23.74
C VAL A 28 11.50 3.41 -25.22
N ILE A 29 10.34 3.96 -25.60
CA ILE A 29 9.96 4.15 -27.01
C ILE A 29 10.93 5.11 -27.71
N ILE A 30 11.23 6.26 -27.09
CA ILE A 30 12.14 7.25 -27.67
C ILE A 30 13.55 6.66 -27.80
N SER A 31 14.06 5.99 -26.76
CA SER A 31 15.39 5.38 -26.79
C SER A 31 15.51 4.31 -27.86
N PHE A 32 14.47 3.50 -28.03
CA PHE A 32 14.42 2.48 -29.08
C PHE A 32 14.39 3.12 -30.48
N GLY A 33 13.59 4.18 -30.66
CA GLY A 33 13.53 4.95 -31.91
C GLY A 33 14.88 5.60 -32.27
N LEU A 34 15.56 6.19 -31.30
CA LEU A 34 16.90 6.76 -31.50
C LEU A 34 17.93 5.72 -31.92
N ASN A 35 17.87 4.52 -31.34
CA ASN A 35 18.75 3.43 -31.75
C ASN A 35 18.48 2.95 -33.19
N LEU A 36 17.19 2.81 -33.54
CA LEU A 36 16.80 2.35 -34.89
C LEU A 36 17.07 3.34 -36.01
N ILE A 37 16.81 4.65 -35.76
CA ILE A 37 16.87 5.66 -36.82
C ILE A 37 18.27 6.28 -36.96
N PHE A 38 18.93 6.48 -35.81
CA PHE A 38 20.22 7.19 -35.77
C PHE A 38 21.42 6.28 -35.45
N GLU A 39 21.19 4.97 -35.29
CA GLU A 39 22.22 3.99 -34.94
C GLU A 39 23.00 4.32 -33.67
N ILE A 40 22.34 5.04 -32.71
CA ILE A 40 22.96 5.46 -31.46
C ILE A 40 22.95 4.30 -30.48
N ASP A 41 24.02 3.52 -30.44
CA ASP A 41 24.16 2.35 -29.59
C ASP A 41 23.95 2.62 -28.09
N GLN A 42 24.32 3.83 -27.62
CA GLN A 42 24.14 4.22 -26.22
C GLN A 42 22.67 4.33 -25.83
N ALA A 43 21.75 4.54 -26.79
CA ALA A 43 20.31 4.66 -26.52
C ALA A 43 19.71 3.38 -25.93
N LYS A 44 20.30 2.20 -26.21
CA LYS A 44 19.87 0.93 -25.62
C LYS A 44 19.94 0.92 -24.08
N TYR A 45 20.91 1.60 -23.48
CA TYR A 45 21.04 1.69 -22.02
C TYR A 45 19.89 2.51 -21.41
N LEU A 46 19.41 3.55 -22.09
CA LEU A 46 18.25 4.33 -21.64
C LEU A 46 16.97 3.47 -21.69
N SER A 47 16.83 2.59 -22.68
CA SER A 47 15.71 1.64 -22.74
C SER A 47 15.71 0.69 -21.53
N VAL A 48 16.88 0.19 -21.14
CA VAL A 48 17.02 -0.66 -19.94
C VAL A 48 16.62 0.11 -18.66
N ILE A 49 17.07 1.35 -18.52
CA ILE A 49 16.69 2.21 -17.37
C ILE A 49 15.19 2.43 -17.34
N GLY A 50 14.57 2.73 -18.47
CA GLY A 50 13.12 2.90 -18.59
C GLY A 50 12.35 1.63 -18.20
N LEU A 51 12.83 0.46 -18.61
CA LEU A 51 12.25 -0.84 -18.26
C LEU A 51 12.34 -1.11 -16.75
N ILE A 52 13.50 -0.89 -16.14
CA ILE A 52 13.70 -1.05 -14.69
C ILE A 52 12.75 -0.10 -13.94
N TRP A 53 12.62 1.14 -14.37
CA TRP A 53 11.71 2.11 -13.77
C TRP A 53 10.25 1.67 -13.89
N TYR A 54 9.85 1.14 -15.05
CA TYR A 54 8.51 0.59 -15.25
C TYR A 54 8.21 -0.59 -14.31
N ILE A 55 9.15 -1.53 -14.15
CA ILE A 55 9.03 -2.65 -13.21
C ILE A 55 8.88 -2.13 -11.77
N PHE A 56 9.65 -1.12 -11.40
CA PHE A 56 9.56 -0.48 -10.08
C PHE A 56 8.16 0.11 -9.82
N ILE A 57 7.54 0.75 -10.81
CA ILE A 57 6.17 1.26 -10.71
C ILE A 57 5.17 0.10 -10.50
N ILE A 58 5.33 -1.01 -11.23
CA ILE A 58 4.46 -2.18 -11.06
C ILE A 58 4.50 -2.68 -9.61
N ILE A 59 5.70 -2.83 -9.05
CA ILE A 59 5.90 -3.29 -7.66
C ILE A 59 5.28 -2.30 -6.68
N ARG A 60 5.50 -1.00 -6.89
CA ARG A 60 5.04 0.08 -6.01
C ARG A 60 3.51 0.19 -5.91
N PHE A 61 2.78 -0.16 -6.97
CA PHE A 61 1.31 -0.15 -7.02
C PHE A 61 0.70 -1.54 -6.84
N ARG A 62 1.49 -2.52 -6.37
CA ARG A 62 0.99 -3.87 -6.11
C ARG A 62 -0.03 -3.85 -4.98
N ILE A 63 -1.15 -4.56 -5.20
CA ILE A 63 -2.19 -4.82 -4.20
C ILE A 63 -2.21 -6.32 -3.95
N THR A 64 -2.50 -6.70 -2.72
CA THR A 64 -2.63 -8.10 -2.31
C THR A 64 -4.10 -8.44 -2.11
N ARG A 65 -4.48 -9.67 -2.45
CA ARG A 65 -5.77 -10.22 -2.03
C ARG A 65 -5.66 -10.59 -0.56
N ASN A 66 -6.49 -9.99 0.25
CA ASN A 66 -6.50 -10.20 1.68
C ASN A 66 -7.80 -10.87 2.10
N TYR A 67 -7.69 -11.71 3.09
CA TYR A 67 -8.77 -12.44 3.73
C TYR A 67 -8.82 -12.00 5.19
N PRO A 68 -9.64 -10.98 5.53
CA PRO A 68 -9.82 -10.60 6.92
C PRO A 68 -10.29 -11.79 7.76
N PRO A 69 -9.86 -11.89 9.02
CA PRO A 69 -10.33 -12.95 9.89
C PRO A 69 -11.85 -12.87 10.03
N GLU A 70 -12.53 -14.00 9.98
CA GLU A 70 -14.01 -14.14 10.09
C GLU A 70 -14.54 -13.86 11.50
N SER A 71 -13.90 -13.05 12.28
CA SER A 71 -14.40 -12.75 13.61
C SER A 71 -15.37 -11.58 13.55
N GLU A 72 -16.61 -11.79 13.91
CA GLU A 72 -17.61 -10.78 14.26
C GLU A 72 -17.18 -9.96 15.48
N THR A 73 -16.02 -10.24 16.03
CA THR A 73 -15.53 -9.68 17.27
C THR A 73 -14.82 -8.35 17.00
N LYS A 74 -14.82 -7.56 18.02
CA LYS A 74 -14.23 -6.25 18.16
C LYS A 74 -12.70 -6.30 18.03
N ASN A 75 -12.20 -6.50 16.80
CA ASN A 75 -10.77 -6.53 16.50
C ASN A 75 -10.34 -5.25 15.78
N ILE A 76 -9.15 -4.76 16.10
CA ILE A 76 -8.48 -3.72 15.34
C ILE A 76 -7.46 -4.39 14.44
N LEU A 77 -7.64 -4.25 13.11
CA LEU A 77 -6.74 -4.81 12.11
C LEU A 77 -5.68 -3.81 11.68
N SER A 78 -4.54 -4.31 11.22
CA SER A 78 -3.50 -3.47 10.65
C SER A 78 -3.99 -2.74 9.39
N PRO A 79 -3.87 -1.40 9.32
CA PRO A 79 -4.29 -0.64 8.14
C PRO A 79 -3.32 -0.78 6.96
N ILE A 80 -2.05 -1.11 7.22
CA ILE A 80 -1.00 -1.18 6.21
C ILE A 80 -0.14 -2.43 6.37
N TYR A 81 0.55 -2.80 5.31
CA TYR A 81 1.68 -3.72 5.38
C TYR A 81 2.87 -3.06 6.08
N GLY A 82 3.59 -3.81 6.90
CA GLY A 82 4.77 -3.24 7.52
C GLY A 82 5.44 -4.11 8.56
N LYS A 83 6.27 -3.45 9.34
CA LYS A 83 6.90 -4.00 10.53
C LYS A 83 6.59 -3.07 11.70
N VAL A 84 6.20 -3.65 12.84
CA VAL A 84 6.01 -2.89 14.09
C VAL A 84 7.37 -2.42 14.58
N ILE A 85 7.52 -1.11 14.72
CA ILE A 85 8.80 -0.50 15.17
C ILE A 85 8.72 0.08 16.56
N LYS A 86 7.51 0.36 17.06
CA LYS A 86 7.29 0.91 18.39
C LYS A 86 5.89 0.56 18.88
N ILE A 87 5.77 0.28 20.15
CA ILE A 87 4.49 0.13 20.88
C ILE A 87 4.59 1.01 22.11
N GLU A 88 3.61 1.87 22.31
CA GLU A 88 3.39 2.70 23.49
C GLU A 88 2.04 2.32 24.10
N ASP A 89 1.74 2.77 25.32
CA ASP A 89 0.55 2.35 26.09
C ASP A 89 -0.76 2.40 25.29
N SER A 90 -0.89 3.38 24.39
CA SER A 90 -2.09 3.59 23.57
C SER A 90 -1.80 3.74 22.08
N SER A 91 -0.60 3.39 21.61
CA SER A 91 -0.28 3.54 20.20
C SER A 91 0.67 2.48 19.64
N ILE A 92 0.45 2.12 18.40
CA ILE A 92 1.28 1.18 17.65
C ILE A 92 1.83 1.90 16.43
N THR A 93 3.16 1.91 16.29
CA THR A 93 3.85 2.50 15.14
C THR A 93 4.32 1.41 14.18
N ILE A 94 3.83 1.47 12.94
CA ILE A 94 4.13 0.53 11.88
C ILE A 94 4.94 1.24 10.79
N LYS A 95 6.07 0.67 10.38
CA LYS A 95 6.88 1.15 9.26
C LYS A 95 6.66 0.28 8.04
N LYS A 96 6.17 0.90 6.96
CA LYS A 96 6.00 0.29 5.64
C LYS A 96 7.24 0.55 4.78
N GLY A 97 7.76 -0.49 4.13
CA GLY A 97 8.80 -0.39 3.12
C GLY A 97 8.22 -0.12 1.71
N ILE A 98 9.08 0.33 0.79
CA ILE A 98 8.68 0.70 -0.58
C ILE A 98 8.27 -0.52 -1.43
N PHE A 99 8.81 -1.71 -1.13
CA PHE A 99 8.52 -2.96 -1.83
C PHE A 99 7.33 -3.74 -1.24
N GLN A 100 6.74 -3.24 -0.17
CA GLN A 100 5.54 -3.84 0.42
C GLN A 100 4.29 -3.40 -0.34
N SER A 101 3.20 -4.17 -0.23
CA SER A 101 1.93 -3.89 -0.88
C SER A 101 1.44 -2.47 -0.59
N ALA A 102 0.79 -1.85 -1.57
CA ALA A 102 0.30 -0.48 -1.47
C ALA A 102 -1.01 -0.37 -0.69
N ASP A 103 -1.63 -1.46 -0.30
CA ASP A 103 -2.92 -1.50 0.37
C ASP A 103 -2.97 -0.59 1.60
N PHE A 104 -4.02 0.22 1.65
CA PHE A 104 -4.45 0.91 2.84
C PHE A 104 -5.89 0.48 3.14
N ARG A 105 -6.09 -0.17 4.29
CA ARG A 105 -7.32 -0.87 4.64
C ARG A 105 -7.94 -0.36 5.92
N TYR A 106 -9.25 -0.51 6.02
CA TYR A 106 -10.00 -0.11 7.20
C TYR A 106 -9.70 -1.05 8.38
N THR A 107 -9.45 -0.46 9.52
CA THR A 107 -9.05 -1.16 10.76
C THR A 107 -10.19 -1.90 11.46
N GLY A 108 -11.43 -1.66 11.06
CA GLY A 108 -12.63 -2.26 11.65
C GLY A 108 -13.25 -1.46 12.79
N GLN A 109 -12.51 -0.51 13.36
CA GLN A 109 -12.98 0.38 14.41
C GLN A 109 -12.61 1.82 14.09
N ASN A 110 -13.34 2.77 14.63
CA ASN A 110 -13.03 4.20 14.51
C ASN A 110 -11.85 4.56 15.43
N ILE A 111 -10.65 4.14 15.00
CA ILE A 111 -9.41 4.54 15.64
C ILE A 111 -8.73 5.65 14.83
N GLU A 112 -7.99 6.49 15.49
CA GLU A 112 -7.20 7.51 14.82
C GLU A 112 -5.96 6.85 14.18
N VAL A 113 -5.85 6.99 12.86
CA VAL A 113 -4.71 6.49 12.08
C VAL A 113 -3.95 7.67 11.49
N LYS A 114 -2.80 7.98 12.08
CA LYS A 114 -1.92 9.06 11.62
C LYS A 114 -0.89 8.52 10.63
N ILE A 115 -0.93 9.00 9.39
CA ILE A 115 0.01 8.61 8.34
C ILE A 115 0.96 9.75 8.04
N LYS A 116 2.25 9.54 8.33
CA LYS A 116 3.30 10.51 8.00
C LYS A 116 3.73 10.36 6.53
N SER A 117 2.82 10.68 5.62
CA SER A 117 3.10 10.71 4.17
C SER A 117 2.18 11.68 3.45
N LYS A 118 2.71 12.32 2.40
CA LYS A 118 1.93 13.18 1.48
C LYS A 118 1.29 12.40 0.33
N GLN A 119 1.51 11.08 0.21
CA GLN A 119 1.12 10.27 -0.94
C GLN A 119 0.12 9.17 -0.55
N VAL A 120 -0.95 9.56 0.14
CA VAL A 120 -2.10 8.68 0.40
C VAL A 120 -3.18 9.02 -0.61
N ASN A 121 -3.67 8.03 -1.35
CA ASN A 121 -4.82 8.19 -2.22
C ASN A 121 -6.00 7.45 -1.60
N TYR A 122 -6.94 8.17 -1.02
CA TYR A 122 -8.18 7.63 -0.47
C TYR A 122 -9.20 7.37 -1.57
N PHE A 123 -10.00 6.33 -1.44
CA PHE A 123 -11.10 5.96 -2.32
C PHE A 123 -12.46 6.02 -1.63
N GLU A 124 -12.46 5.89 -0.30
CA GLU A 124 -13.66 5.85 0.53
C GLU A 124 -13.34 6.48 1.90
N ASP A 125 -14.22 7.39 2.36
CA ASP A 125 -14.03 8.11 3.63
C ASP A 125 -14.73 7.42 4.81
N GLN A 126 -15.81 6.67 4.55
CA GLN A 126 -16.62 5.97 5.56
C GLN A 126 -16.83 4.50 5.20
N PRO A 127 -15.83 3.64 5.42
CA PRO A 127 -15.95 2.22 5.12
C PRO A 127 -16.86 1.53 6.15
N SER A 128 -17.72 0.63 5.65
CA SER A 128 -18.63 -0.14 6.49
C SER A 128 -18.11 -1.54 6.84
N LEU A 129 -17.06 -2.01 6.15
CA LEU A 129 -16.59 -3.38 6.26
C LEU A 129 -15.12 -3.42 6.73
N THR A 130 -14.87 -4.11 7.85
CA THR A 130 -13.53 -4.34 8.41
C THR A 130 -12.59 -4.99 7.39
N GLY A 131 -11.35 -4.49 7.27
CA GLY A 131 -10.38 -4.98 6.30
C GLY A 131 -10.61 -4.55 4.85
N ARG A 132 -11.66 -3.75 4.58
CA ARG A 132 -11.93 -3.21 3.23
C ARG A 132 -10.82 -2.28 2.78
N LEU A 133 -10.45 -2.38 1.50
CA LEU A 133 -9.52 -1.46 0.88
C LEU A 133 -10.14 -0.06 0.81
N ILE A 134 -9.52 0.92 1.45
CA ILE A 134 -10.00 2.31 1.50
C ILE A 134 -9.08 3.29 0.77
N GLY A 135 -7.91 2.82 0.37
CA GLY A 135 -6.94 3.65 -0.33
C GLY A 135 -5.67 2.90 -0.67
N ILE A 136 -4.70 3.63 -1.19
CA ILE A 136 -3.35 3.13 -1.43
C ILE A 136 -2.28 4.10 -0.93
N ILE A 137 -1.16 3.53 -0.47
CA ILE A 137 0.05 4.22 -0.10
C ILE A 137 1.20 3.63 -0.90
N SER A 138 1.59 4.30 -1.97
CA SER A 138 2.61 3.81 -2.91
C SER A 138 4.05 4.15 -2.50
N SER A 139 4.27 4.79 -1.35
CA SER A 139 5.61 5.14 -0.81
C SER A 139 5.93 4.37 0.47
N SER A 140 7.18 4.44 0.93
CA SER A 140 7.49 4.09 2.31
C SER A 140 6.84 5.09 3.25
N VAL A 141 6.36 4.61 4.42
CA VAL A 141 5.59 5.44 5.34
C VAL A 141 5.72 4.93 6.77
N ILE A 142 5.52 5.85 7.72
CA ILE A 142 5.29 5.53 9.12
C ILE A 142 3.81 5.78 9.40
N CYS A 143 3.14 4.76 9.89
CA CYS A 143 1.74 4.78 10.30
C CYS A 143 1.67 4.62 11.82
N ILE A 144 0.93 5.49 12.49
CA ILE A 144 0.66 5.42 13.92
C ILE A 144 -0.83 5.14 14.10
N CYS A 145 -1.15 4.01 14.72
CA CYS A 145 -2.50 3.61 15.07
C CYS A 145 -2.71 3.89 16.56
N GLU A 146 -3.66 4.75 16.91
CA GLU A 146 -4.04 4.99 18.29
C GLU A 146 -5.03 3.90 18.75
N ILE A 147 -4.66 3.17 19.78
CA ILE A 147 -5.44 2.05 20.33
C ILE A 147 -6.15 2.55 21.58
N PRO A 148 -7.48 2.36 21.73
CA PRO A 148 -8.17 2.73 22.96
C PRO A 148 -7.64 1.94 24.17
N ASN A 149 -7.60 2.57 25.35
CA ASN A 149 -7.01 2.01 26.57
C ASN A 149 -7.71 0.74 27.08
N ASP A 150 -8.94 0.49 26.64
CA ASP A 150 -9.74 -0.70 27.01
C ASP A 150 -9.46 -1.91 26.08
N TRP A 151 -8.47 -1.81 25.21
CA TRP A 151 -8.10 -2.84 24.24
C TRP A 151 -6.74 -3.46 24.59
N LYS A 152 -6.65 -4.78 24.44
CA LYS A 152 -5.40 -5.53 24.65
C LYS A 152 -4.62 -5.62 23.34
N ILE A 153 -3.39 -5.14 23.34
CA ILE A 153 -2.47 -5.25 22.20
C ILE A 153 -1.97 -6.71 22.09
N GLU A 154 -2.09 -7.30 20.90
CA GLU A 154 -1.76 -8.72 20.62
C GLU A 154 -0.45 -8.90 19.84
N ILE A 155 0.22 -7.82 19.46
CA ILE A 155 1.45 -7.84 18.67
C ILE A 155 2.63 -7.35 19.48
N THR A 156 3.85 -7.66 18.98
CA THR A 156 5.11 -7.26 19.59
C THR A 156 5.97 -6.43 18.64
N ILE A 157 6.95 -5.70 19.20
CA ILE A 157 7.92 -4.93 18.41
C ILE A 157 8.73 -5.91 17.57
N GLY A 158 8.80 -5.64 16.27
CA GLY A 158 9.51 -6.48 15.30
C GLY A 158 8.60 -7.35 14.45
N ASP A 159 7.34 -7.53 14.83
CA ASP A 159 6.38 -8.33 14.08
C ASP A 159 6.11 -7.73 12.70
N LYS A 160 5.93 -8.63 11.72
CA LYS A 160 5.45 -8.26 10.39
C LYS A 160 3.94 -8.27 10.38
N VAL A 161 3.34 -7.20 9.91
CA VAL A 161 1.88 -7.05 9.81
C VAL A 161 1.42 -7.00 8.37
N VAL A 162 0.24 -7.60 8.15
CA VAL A 162 -0.47 -7.70 6.87
C VAL A 162 -1.71 -6.83 6.95
N ALA A 163 -1.85 -5.88 6.00
CA ALA A 163 -2.97 -4.95 5.97
C ALA A 163 -4.31 -5.70 5.89
N GLY A 164 -5.24 -5.40 6.79
CA GLY A 164 -6.58 -5.98 6.84
C GLY A 164 -6.65 -7.44 7.29
N GLU A 165 -5.53 -8.06 7.75
CA GLU A 165 -5.50 -9.45 8.25
C GLU A 165 -4.93 -9.55 9.66
N THR A 166 -3.79 -8.87 9.91
CA THR A 166 -3.14 -8.96 11.23
C THR A 166 -3.95 -8.18 12.27
N ILE A 167 -4.33 -8.86 13.33
CA ILE A 167 -4.98 -8.26 14.50
C ILE A 167 -3.92 -7.51 15.29
N LEU A 168 -4.13 -6.21 15.51
CA LEU A 168 -3.28 -5.35 16.33
C LEU A 168 -3.71 -5.37 17.78
N ALA A 169 -5.02 -5.34 18.01
CA ALA A 169 -5.61 -5.36 19.33
C ALA A 169 -6.99 -6.00 19.34
N VAL A 170 -7.38 -6.53 20.49
CA VAL A 170 -8.70 -7.15 20.77
C VAL A 170 -9.35 -6.49 21.98
N LYS A 171 -10.68 -6.52 22.01
CA LYS A 171 -11.45 -6.00 23.14
C LYS A 171 -11.88 -7.11 24.08
#